data_eab641c79b60a2842270c57ffac2904e
#
_entry.id   eab641c79b60a2842270c57ffac2904e
#
_cell.length_a   1.000
_cell.length_b   1.000
_cell.length_c   1.000
_cell.angle_alpha   90.00
_cell.angle_beta   90.00
_cell.angle_gamma   90.00
#
_symmetry.space_group_name_H-M   'P 1'
#
loop_
_entity.id
_entity.type
_entity.pdbx_description
1 polymer ?
#
loop_
_entity_poly.entity_id
_entity_poly.type
_entity_poly.pdbx_seq_one_letter_code
_entity_poly.pdbx_strand_id
1 'polypeptide(L)'
;MKKFLFLFAAALTMVACGQKDDKKQEQPTDKDKEVYIPQGVPVAPMQEIIVPEKGGAELGNPNAPVLKMEEGKPLDFSQLQGGGMSVGDQVAAQIDSIRYKAEHGDAKFQYAYGVCYEKGWGVEQDTKEALAWYRKAAAQENGPAYNSIGNYYREGTGVKADPNKAFECYQKGAEVKDAQAMLNLGNCYYFGMGTEKDTNAAVKWRKDAAEAGNAYAMAQMGDCYYHGLGVEKDLAKAIEYYTPAAEKNITSALYQLGILYYSGNGVEQDQTYAELLMRKASDGGMKEAQDFLDRIKK
;
A
#
# COMPACT_ATOMS: atom_id res chain seq x y z
N MET A 1 36.09 -52.87 -11.14
CA MET A 1 35.61 -53.78 -12.22
C MET A 1 34.30 -53.23 -12.78
N LYS A 2 34.30 -53.03 -14.16
CA LYS A 2 33.17 -52.87 -15.10
C LYS A 2 32.26 -51.69 -14.87
N LYS A 3 32.41 -50.53 -15.54
CA LYS A 3 32.02 -50.08 -16.90
C LYS A 3 30.70 -50.68 -17.41
N PHE A 4 29.68 -49.83 -17.64
CA PHE A 4 28.87 -49.93 -18.85
C PHE A 4 28.35 -48.53 -19.25
N LEU A 5 28.83 -48.15 -20.42
CA LEU A 5 28.45 -47.02 -21.27
C LEU A 5 27.39 -47.54 -22.25
N PHE A 6 26.32 -46.81 -22.54
CA PHE A 6 25.54 -46.97 -23.75
C PHE A 6 25.17 -45.63 -24.36
N LEU A 7 25.86 -45.35 -25.49
CA LEU A 7 25.42 -44.44 -26.53
C LEU A 7 24.37 -45.16 -27.40
N PHE A 8 23.40 -44.46 -27.93
CA PHE A 8 22.87 -44.70 -29.27
C PHE A 8 22.51 -43.42 -29.97
N ALA A 9 22.98 -43.37 -31.20
CA ALA A 9 22.92 -42.24 -32.13
C ALA A 9 21.84 -42.46 -33.21
N ALA A 10 21.36 -41.37 -33.73
CA ALA A 10 21.00 -41.05 -35.10
C ALA A 10 20.06 -41.94 -35.92
N ALA A 11 19.08 -41.28 -36.55
CA ALA A 11 18.83 -41.44 -37.99
C ALA A 11 18.11 -40.23 -38.58
N LEU A 12 18.81 -39.67 -39.57
CA LEU A 12 18.37 -38.69 -40.56
C LEU A 12 17.31 -39.30 -41.52
N THR A 13 16.34 -38.53 -41.96
CA THR A 13 15.89 -38.56 -43.37
C THR A 13 15.45 -37.15 -43.80
N MET A 14 16.17 -36.64 -44.78
CA MET A 14 15.82 -35.52 -45.63
C MET A 14 14.74 -35.93 -46.63
N VAL A 15 13.77 -35.06 -46.90
CA VAL A 15 13.29 -34.80 -48.26
C VAL A 15 13.04 -33.31 -48.45
N ALA A 16 13.64 -32.79 -49.51
CA ALA A 16 13.59 -31.40 -49.93
C ALA A 16 12.36 -31.13 -50.84
N CYS A 17 11.92 -29.92 -50.89
CA CYS A 17 11.63 -28.98 -51.99
C CYS A 17 10.59 -27.96 -51.50
N GLY A 18 10.92 -26.74 -51.44
CA GLY A 18 10.88 -25.69 -52.47
C GLY A 18 9.95 -24.58 -52.06
N GLN A 19 10.48 -23.47 -51.86
CA GLN A 19 10.18 -22.13 -52.32
C GLN A 19 10.42 -21.05 -51.27
N LYS A 20 11.18 -20.08 -51.68
CA LYS A 20 11.55 -18.83 -51.01
C LYS A 20 10.28 -17.99 -50.78
N ASP A 21 10.14 -17.48 -49.57
CA ASP A 21 9.62 -16.13 -49.36
C ASP A 21 10.39 -15.49 -48.20
N ASP A 22 11.24 -14.54 -48.57
CA ASP A 22 11.94 -13.62 -47.66
C ASP A 22 10.91 -12.71 -47.04
N LYS A 23 10.49 -13.02 -45.81
CA LYS A 23 9.95 -12.03 -44.87
C LYS A 23 10.91 -11.84 -43.75
N LYS A 24 11.66 -10.70 -43.82
CA LYS A 24 12.37 -10.11 -42.71
C LYS A 24 11.45 -10.11 -41.51
N GLN A 25 11.79 -10.85 -40.45
CA GLN A 25 11.27 -10.63 -39.12
C GLN A 25 11.88 -9.33 -38.64
N GLU A 26 11.10 -8.26 -38.68
CA GLU A 26 11.37 -7.05 -37.90
C GLU A 26 11.26 -7.41 -36.42
N GLN A 27 12.36 -7.23 -35.70
CA GLN A 27 12.33 -7.27 -34.24
C GLN A 27 11.43 -6.11 -33.76
N PRO A 28 10.51 -6.34 -32.80
CA PRO A 28 9.70 -5.27 -32.26
C PRO A 28 10.61 -4.21 -31.62
N THR A 29 10.46 -3.00 -32.08
CA THR A 29 11.12 -1.84 -31.50
C THR A 29 10.57 -1.57 -30.09
N ASP A 30 11.43 -1.08 -29.20
CA ASP A 30 11.24 -0.83 -27.76
C ASP A 30 10.12 0.19 -27.41
N LYS A 31 9.21 0.48 -28.35
CA LYS A 31 8.12 1.46 -28.21
C LYS A 31 6.73 0.86 -27.88
N ASP A 32 6.58 -0.46 -27.94
CA ASP A 32 5.29 -1.13 -27.74
C ASP A 32 5.23 -1.98 -26.47
N LYS A 33 6.08 -1.72 -25.49
CA LYS A 33 5.89 -2.21 -24.13
C LYS A 33 4.90 -1.30 -23.43
N GLU A 34 3.62 -1.41 -23.75
CA GLU A 34 2.58 -1.05 -22.80
C GLU A 34 2.85 -1.82 -21.51
N VAL A 35 3.23 -1.06 -20.48
CA VAL A 35 3.34 -1.60 -19.13
C VAL A 35 1.93 -2.03 -18.74
N TYR A 36 1.67 -3.32 -18.85
CA TYR A 36 0.45 -3.92 -18.28
C TYR A 36 0.47 -3.66 -16.78
N ILE A 37 -0.25 -2.63 -16.36
CA ILE A 37 -0.59 -2.41 -14.95
C ILE A 37 -1.78 -3.34 -14.70
N PRO A 38 -1.63 -4.42 -13.91
CA PRO A 38 -2.77 -5.24 -13.53
C PRO A 38 -3.79 -4.32 -12.85
N GLN A 39 -4.92 -4.10 -13.49
CA GLN A 39 -6.06 -3.44 -12.88
C GLN A 39 -6.50 -4.31 -11.70
N GLY A 40 -6.22 -3.87 -10.46
CA GLY A 40 -6.67 -4.57 -9.27
C GLY A 40 -5.67 -4.72 -8.12
N VAL A 41 -4.42 -4.23 -8.25
CA VAL A 41 -3.59 -4.05 -7.05
C VAL A 41 -3.70 -2.57 -6.67
N PRO A 42 -4.48 -2.22 -5.64
CA PRO A 42 -4.47 -0.84 -5.16
C PRO A 42 -3.05 -0.52 -4.73
N VAL A 43 -2.39 0.42 -5.41
CA VAL A 43 -1.35 1.22 -4.76
C VAL A 43 -2.03 1.71 -3.50
N ALA A 44 -1.53 1.33 -2.31
CA ALA A 44 -2.17 1.69 -1.05
C ALA A 44 -2.56 3.17 -1.15
N PRO A 45 -3.87 3.49 -1.19
CA PRO A 45 -4.27 4.87 -1.20
C PRO A 45 -3.71 5.47 0.08
N MET A 46 -3.12 6.66 -0.01
CA MET A 46 -3.11 7.50 1.18
C MET A 46 -4.51 7.39 1.76
N GLN A 47 -4.65 7.05 3.04
CA GLN A 47 -5.95 7.17 3.67
C GLN A 47 -6.46 8.56 3.32
N GLU A 48 -7.37 8.64 2.35
CA GLU A 48 -8.19 9.83 2.18
C GLU A 48 -8.97 9.94 3.47
N ILE A 49 -8.45 10.80 4.34
CA ILE A 49 -9.28 11.37 5.39
C ILE A 49 -10.30 12.18 4.60
N ILE A 50 -11.52 11.63 4.48
CA ILE A 50 -12.67 12.32 3.87
C ILE A 50 -12.83 13.61 4.67
N VAL A 51 -12.38 14.72 4.10
CA VAL A 51 -12.56 16.06 4.68
C VAL A 51 -13.98 16.51 4.27
N PRO A 52 -14.93 16.67 5.20
CA PRO A 52 -16.16 17.38 4.87
C PRO A 52 -15.84 18.86 4.58
N GLU A 53 -16.54 19.41 3.58
CA GLU A 53 -16.39 20.79 3.13
C GLU A 53 -16.56 21.81 4.26
N LYS A 54 -15.84 22.91 4.11
CA LYS A 54 -15.68 24.06 5.00
C LYS A 54 -16.93 24.49 5.78
N GLY A 55 -16.83 24.45 7.11
CA GLY A 55 -17.67 25.21 8.03
C GLY A 55 -16.78 26.08 8.91
N GLY A 56 -17.13 27.35 9.05
CA GLY A 56 -16.32 28.38 9.69
C GLY A 56 -16.00 28.13 11.17
N ALA A 57 -14.82 28.58 11.56
CA ALA A 57 -14.24 28.43 12.88
C ALA A 57 -14.99 29.29 13.93
N GLU A 58 -15.53 28.64 14.96
CA GLU A 58 -15.79 29.26 16.26
C GLU A 58 -14.67 28.86 17.23
N LEU A 59 -14.05 29.88 17.82
CA LEU A 59 -12.94 29.77 18.77
C LEU A 59 -13.40 29.19 20.11
N GLY A 60 -12.78 28.09 20.54
CA GLY A 60 -12.64 27.74 21.95
C GLY A 60 -13.74 26.90 22.57
N ASN A 61 -13.80 25.59 22.25
CA ASN A 61 -14.56 24.62 23.06
C ASN A 61 -13.64 24.03 24.14
N PRO A 62 -13.89 24.29 25.45
CA PRO A 62 -13.06 23.73 26.53
C PRO A 62 -13.16 22.19 26.70
N ASN A 63 -14.04 21.53 25.95
CA ASN A 63 -14.25 20.09 25.94
C ASN A 63 -13.70 19.41 24.66
N ALA A 64 -12.84 20.08 23.88
CA ALA A 64 -12.22 19.43 22.74
C ALA A 64 -11.39 18.21 23.19
N PRO A 65 -11.51 17.05 22.52
CA PRO A 65 -10.72 15.89 22.89
C PRO A 65 -9.24 16.20 22.72
N VAL A 66 -8.51 16.07 23.82
CA VAL A 66 -7.06 16.26 23.85
C VAL A 66 -6.42 15.06 23.18
N LEU A 67 -5.49 15.30 22.24
CA LEU A 67 -4.60 14.25 21.69
C LEU A 67 -3.93 13.52 22.86
N LYS A 68 -4.45 12.33 23.18
CA LYS A 68 -3.82 11.46 24.17
C LYS A 68 -2.56 10.88 23.58
N MET A 69 -1.42 11.25 24.13
CA MET A 69 -0.12 10.75 23.72
C MET A 69 0.19 9.49 24.52
N GLU A 70 0.23 8.35 23.86
CA GLU A 70 0.83 7.16 24.45
C GLU A 70 2.35 7.20 24.23
N GLU A 71 3.11 7.03 25.31
CA GLU A 71 4.57 6.92 25.21
C GLU A 71 4.94 5.76 24.29
N GLY A 72 5.83 6.03 23.32
CA GLY A 72 6.33 5.02 22.37
C GLY A 72 5.52 4.85 21.08
N LYS A 73 4.30 5.41 20.94
CA LYS A 73 3.50 5.31 19.70
C LYS A 73 3.59 6.58 18.86
N PRO A 74 3.51 6.46 17.51
CA PRO A 74 3.35 7.63 16.63
C PRO A 74 2.08 8.39 16.99
N LEU A 75 2.04 9.70 16.68
CA LEU A 75 0.82 10.49 16.78
C LEU A 75 -0.22 9.92 15.79
N ASP A 76 -1.28 9.35 16.35
CA ASP A 76 -2.37 8.76 15.58
C ASP A 76 -3.56 9.74 15.53
N PHE A 77 -3.65 10.47 14.43
CA PHE A 77 -4.76 11.39 14.17
C PHE A 77 -6.10 10.68 13.95
N SER A 78 -6.11 9.35 13.69
CA SER A 78 -7.34 8.58 13.49
C SER A 78 -8.18 8.44 14.79
N GLN A 79 -7.54 8.60 15.95
CA GLN A 79 -8.22 8.55 17.25
C GLN A 79 -9.00 9.85 17.59
N LEU A 80 -8.85 10.89 16.77
CA LEU A 80 -9.56 12.15 16.96
C LEU A 80 -11.02 12.13 16.49
N GLN A 81 -11.57 10.98 16.13
CA GLN A 81 -12.97 10.84 15.72
C GLN A 81 -13.88 10.75 16.94
N GLY A 82 -14.49 11.87 17.31
CA GLY A 82 -15.52 11.93 18.36
C GLY A 82 -15.92 13.36 18.70
N GLY A 83 -17.19 13.69 18.57
CA GLY A 83 -17.75 14.94 19.09
C GLY A 83 -18.11 16.01 18.06
N GLY A 84 -18.35 15.67 16.80
CA GLY A 84 -18.92 16.61 15.83
C GLY A 84 -17.93 17.58 15.18
N MET A 85 -16.64 17.57 15.57
CA MET A 85 -15.59 18.35 14.93
C MET A 85 -14.78 17.48 13.96
N SER A 86 -14.34 18.01 12.83
CA SER A 86 -13.42 17.33 11.93
C SER A 86 -12.06 17.12 12.59
N VAL A 87 -11.28 16.14 12.10
CA VAL A 87 -9.89 15.92 12.56
C VAL A 87 -9.06 17.19 12.39
N GLY A 88 -9.27 17.92 11.29
CA GLY A 88 -8.57 19.18 11.02
C GLY A 88 -8.86 20.25 12.07
N ASP A 89 -10.11 20.42 12.47
CA ASP A 89 -10.49 21.41 13.48
C ASP A 89 -9.93 21.07 14.87
N GLN A 90 -9.94 19.77 15.21
CA GLN A 90 -9.36 19.30 16.47
C GLN A 90 -7.83 19.49 16.53
N VAL A 91 -7.15 19.27 15.41
CA VAL A 91 -5.70 19.54 15.27
C VAL A 91 -5.44 21.04 15.30
N ALA A 92 -6.24 21.83 14.58
CA ALA A 92 -6.12 23.29 14.55
C ALA A 92 -6.26 23.93 15.95
N ALA A 93 -7.15 23.39 16.81
CA ALA A 93 -7.27 23.84 18.20
C ALA A 93 -6.02 23.60 19.05
N GLN A 94 -5.12 22.73 18.60
CA GLN A 94 -3.88 22.38 19.32
C GLN A 94 -2.61 22.85 18.59
N ILE A 95 -2.76 23.61 17.51
CA ILE A 95 -1.65 23.98 16.63
C ILE A 95 -0.49 24.67 17.34
N ASP A 96 -0.78 25.53 18.32
CA ASP A 96 0.26 26.25 19.09
C ASP A 96 1.08 25.28 19.95
N SER A 97 0.45 24.27 20.53
CA SER A 97 1.16 23.22 21.28
C SER A 97 2.00 22.32 20.38
N ILE A 98 1.46 21.96 19.22
CA ILE A 98 2.17 21.15 18.21
C ILE A 98 3.39 21.93 17.71
N ARG A 99 3.20 23.19 17.33
CA ARG A 99 4.28 24.08 16.88
C ARG A 99 5.36 24.23 17.93
N TYR A 100 4.99 24.57 19.17
CA TYR A 100 5.94 24.72 20.27
C TYR A 100 6.85 23.50 20.45
N LYS A 101 6.25 22.31 20.53
CA LYS A 101 7.02 21.07 20.70
C LYS A 101 7.86 20.70 19.47
N ALA A 102 7.36 20.95 18.27
CA ALA A 102 8.11 20.76 17.04
C ALA A 102 9.36 21.66 16.96
N GLU A 103 9.22 22.95 17.32
CA GLU A 103 10.30 23.93 17.40
C GLU A 103 11.34 23.55 18.45
N HIS A 104 10.90 22.91 19.54
CA HIS A 104 11.80 22.42 20.62
C HIS A 104 12.40 21.04 20.34
N GLY A 105 12.24 20.52 19.12
CA GLY A 105 13.00 19.39 18.64
C GLY A 105 12.32 18.02 18.78
N ASP A 106 11.08 17.94 19.24
CA ASP A 106 10.37 16.66 19.35
C ASP A 106 10.03 16.11 17.96
N ALA A 107 10.63 14.97 17.60
CA ALA A 107 10.49 14.36 16.27
C ALA A 107 9.03 14.02 15.90
N LYS A 108 8.23 13.58 16.89
CA LYS A 108 6.81 13.25 16.65
C LYS A 108 6.01 14.50 16.32
N PHE A 109 6.29 15.60 17.05
CA PHE A 109 5.61 16.86 16.77
C PHE A 109 6.14 17.55 15.53
N GLN A 110 7.41 17.38 15.16
CA GLN A 110 7.94 17.82 13.88
C GLN A 110 7.21 17.12 12.73
N TYR A 111 7.00 15.79 12.82
CA TYR A 111 6.19 15.05 11.86
C TYR A 111 4.74 15.58 11.82
N ALA A 112 4.10 15.70 12.98
CA ALA A 112 2.73 16.20 13.09
C ALA A 112 2.57 17.61 12.51
N TYR A 113 3.53 18.49 12.76
CA TYR A 113 3.51 19.85 12.21
C TYR A 113 3.71 19.85 10.69
N GLY A 114 4.52 18.94 10.17
CA GLY A 114 4.60 18.67 8.74
C GLY A 114 3.26 18.25 8.14
N VAL A 115 2.51 17.36 8.83
CA VAL A 115 1.14 16.98 8.42
C VAL A 115 0.19 18.19 8.46
N CYS A 116 0.30 19.07 9.46
CA CYS A 116 -0.50 20.29 9.52
C CYS A 116 -0.29 21.17 8.28
N TYR A 117 0.96 21.36 7.85
CA TYR A 117 1.26 22.10 6.60
C TYR A 117 0.79 21.35 5.35
N GLU A 118 0.91 20.01 5.32
CA GLU A 118 0.45 19.21 4.20
C GLU A 118 -1.07 19.31 3.99
N LYS A 119 -1.84 19.32 5.08
CA LYS A 119 -3.32 19.32 5.06
C LYS A 119 -3.94 20.71 5.22
N GLY A 120 -3.17 21.73 5.60
CA GLY A 120 -3.69 23.05 5.95
C GLY A 120 -4.45 23.07 7.28
N TRP A 121 -4.05 22.22 8.26
CA TRP A 121 -4.72 22.14 9.55
C TRP A 121 -4.13 23.15 10.55
N GLY A 122 -4.86 24.24 10.81
CA GLY A 122 -4.43 25.33 11.69
C GLY A 122 -3.29 26.19 11.15
N VAL A 123 -2.81 25.93 9.95
CA VAL A 123 -1.81 26.69 9.19
C VAL A 123 -2.22 26.73 7.72
N GLU A 124 -1.71 27.69 6.96
CA GLU A 124 -1.86 27.70 5.51
C GLU A 124 -1.14 26.48 4.91
N GLN A 125 -1.79 25.81 3.96
CA GLN A 125 -1.22 24.63 3.30
C GLN A 125 0.06 25.02 2.54
N ASP A 126 1.18 24.39 2.89
CA ASP A 126 2.47 24.58 2.22
C ASP A 126 3.25 23.26 2.16
N THR A 127 3.35 22.68 0.97
CA THR A 127 4.05 21.43 0.73
C THR A 127 5.57 21.53 0.94
N LYS A 128 6.17 22.73 0.78
CA LYS A 128 7.60 22.91 1.01
C LYS A 128 7.90 22.97 2.50
N GLU A 129 7.09 23.66 3.27
CA GLU A 129 7.18 23.68 4.73
C GLU A 129 6.91 22.28 5.30
N ALA A 130 5.88 21.58 4.81
CA ALA A 130 5.64 20.18 5.20
C ALA A 130 6.89 19.31 5.00
N LEU A 131 7.52 19.39 3.83
CA LEU A 131 8.73 18.62 3.54
C LEU A 131 9.91 19.03 4.43
N ALA A 132 10.04 20.32 4.75
CA ALA A 132 11.10 20.80 5.64
C ALA A 132 10.93 20.20 7.06
N TRP A 133 9.70 20.16 7.58
CA TRP A 133 9.41 19.58 8.88
C TRP A 133 9.56 18.05 8.87
N TYR A 134 9.13 17.35 7.81
CA TYR A 134 9.38 15.91 7.67
C TYR A 134 10.88 15.59 7.66
N ARG A 135 11.73 16.41 7.00
CA ARG A 135 13.19 16.23 7.03
C ARG A 135 13.77 16.39 8.43
N LYS A 136 13.27 17.34 9.24
CA LYS A 136 13.70 17.49 10.64
C LYS A 136 13.34 16.24 11.46
N ALA A 137 12.13 15.73 11.30
CA ALA A 137 11.69 14.51 11.97
C ALA A 137 12.49 13.27 11.51
N ALA A 138 12.71 13.13 10.20
CA ALA A 138 13.47 12.02 9.63
C ALA A 138 14.94 12.01 10.07
N ALA A 139 15.55 13.19 10.31
CA ALA A 139 16.88 13.29 10.88
C ALA A 139 16.99 12.71 12.31
N GLN A 140 15.85 12.47 12.97
CA GLN A 140 15.73 11.82 14.27
C GLN A 140 15.09 10.41 14.13
N GLU A 141 15.28 9.75 12.99
CA GLU A 141 14.83 8.38 12.71
C GLU A 141 13.29 8.20 12.82
N ASN A 142 12.52 9.24 12.57
CA ASN A 142 11.05 9.14 12.53
C ASN A 142 10.61 8.40 11.27
N GLY A 143 10.13 7.15 11.42
CA GLY A 143 9.73 6.28 10.32
C GLY A 143 8.62 6.87 9.44
N PRO A 144 7.49 7.35 10.01
CA PRO A 144 6.43 8.03 9.24
C PRO A 144 6.94 9.22 8.43
N ALA A 145 7.93 9.98 8.93
CA ALA A 145 8.52 11.08 8.19
C ALA A 145 9.33 10.61 6.98
N TYR A 146 10.11 9.54 7.10
CA TYR A 146 10.76 8.92 5.94
C TYR A 146 9.75 8.46 4.90
N ASN A 147 8.66 7.81 5.34
CA ASN A 147 7.60 7.39 4.43
C ASN A 147 6.97 8.58 3.69
N SER A 148 6.63 9.67 4.39
CA SER A 148 6.06 10.87 3.79
C SER A 148 7.02 11.54 2.78
N ILE A 149 8.31 11.65 3.10
CA ILE A 149 9.32 12.16 2.17
C ILE A 149 9.40 11.26 0.92
N GLY A 150 9.36 9.94 1.10
CA GLY A 150 9.31 8.99 0.00
C GLY A 150 8.12 9.20 -0.93
N ASN A 151 6.92 9.44 -0.37
CA ASN A 151 5.72 9.77 -1.14
C ASN A 151 5.90 11.07 -1.93
N TYR A 152 6.48 12.12 -1.32
CA TYR A 152 6.75 13.40 -2.00
C TYR A 152 7.67 13.21 -3.22
N TYR A 153 8.72 12.40 -3.10
CA TYR A 153 9.59 12.08 -4.24
C TYR A 153 8.90 11.19 -5.28
N ARG A 154 8.06 10.24 -4.86
CA ARG A 154 7.30 9.39 -5.78
C ARG A 154 6.34 10.21 -6.64
N GLU A 155 5.64 11.15 -6.03
CA GLU A 155 4.56 11.94 -6.66
C GLU A 155 5.05 13.23 -7.29
N GLY A 156 6.22 13.72 -6.90
CA GLY A 156 6.71 15.03 -7.31
C GLY A 156 6.03 16.19 -6.58
N THR A 157 5.49 15.94 -5.38
CA THR A 157 4.78 16.94 -4.58
C THR A 157 5.77 17.90 -3.92
N GLY A 158 5.79 19.17 -4.35
CA GLY A 158 6.73 20.18 -3.84
C GLY A 158 8.21 19.95 -4.19
N VAL A 159 8.54 18.85 -4.84
CA VAL A 159 9.86 18.46 -5.34
C VAL A 159 9.71 17.81 -6.71
N LYS A 160 10.81 17.71 -7.46
CA LYS A 160 10.80 16.93 -8.71
C LYS A 160 10.66 15.44 -8.34
N ALA A 161 9.76 14.73 -9.04
CA ALA A 161 9.62 13.29 -8.90
C ALA A 161 10.95 12.57 -9.14
N ASP A 162 11.30 11.68 -8.21
CA ASP A 162 12.56 10.92 -8.22
C ASP A 162 12.33 9.55 -7.56
N PRO A 163 12.06 8.50 -8.36
CA PRO A 163 11.82 7.16 -7.83
C PRO A 163 12.98 6.59 -7.01
N ASN A 164 14.23 6.95 -7.35
CA ASN A 164 15.40 6.46 -6.61
C ASN A 164 15.41 7.04 -5.19
N LYS A 165 15.15 8.35 -5.06
CA LYS A 165 15.04 8.98 -3.74
C LYS A 165 13.83 8.50 -2.96
N ALA A 166 12.72 8.20 -3.62
CA ALA A 166 11.56 7.59 -2.97
C ALA A 166 11.95 6.22 -2.38
N PHE A 167 12.61 5.38 -3.16
CA PHE A 167 13.12 4.08 -2.73
C PHE A 167 14.06 4.20 -1.52
N GLU A 168 15.06 5.09 -1.57
CA GLU A 168 15.99 5.34 -0.46
C GLU A 168 15.25 5.77 0.83
N CYS A 169 14.23 6.62 0.70
CA CYS A 169 13.44 7.07 1.85
C CYS A 169 12.62 5.91 2.43
N TYR A 170 11.96 5.10 1.60
CA TYR A 170 11.22 3.93 2.08
C TYR A 170 12.16 2.91 2.73
N GLN A 171 13.38 2.73 2.20
CA GLN A 171 14.38 1.86 2.80
C GLN A 171 14.74 2.33 4.22
N LYS A 172 15.05 3.61 4.41
CA LYS A 172 15.32 4.18 5.74
C LYS A 172 14.15 4.05 6.69
N GLY A 173 12.93 4.29 6.21
CA GLY A 173 11.72 4.09 7.01
C GLY A 173 11.51 2.63 7.41
N ALA A 174 11.81 1.69 6.51
CA ALA A 174 11.75 0.25 6.79
C ALA A 174 12.82 -0.21 7.79
N GLU A 175 14.04 0.36 7.75
CA GLU A 175 15.12 0.09 8.70
C GLU A 175 14.72 0.46 10.14
N VAL A 176 13.96 1.56 10.31
CA VAL A 176 13.40 1.96 11.61
C VAL A 176 12.03 1.33 11.90
N LYS A 177 11.67 0.28 11.14
CA LYS A 177 10.46 -0.56 11.33
C LYS A 177 9.13 0.18 11.15
N ASP A 178 9.08 1.20 10.30
CA ASP A 178 7.82 1.78 9.90
C ASP A 178 7.08 0.84 8.93
N ALA A 179 5.90 0.37 9.35
CA ALA A 179 5.14 -0.63 8.61
C ALA A 179 4.67 -0.13 7.23
N GLN A 180 4.38 1.17 7.10
CA GLN A 180 3.97 1.75 5.83
C GLN A 180 5.15 1.91 4.87
N ALA A 181 6.31 2.31 5.39
CA ALA A 181 7.54 2.36 4.60
C ALA A 181 7.98 0.97 4.13
N MET A 182 7.87 -0.07 4.98
CA MET A 182 8.11 -1.46 4.58
C MET A 182 7.20 -1.89 3.42
N LEU A 183 5.90 -1.58 3.51
CA LEU A 183 4.94 -1.88 2.43
C LEU A 183 5.33 -1.17 1.14
N ASN A 184 5.63 0.13 1.21
CA ASN A 184 6.03 0.92 0.06
C ASN A 184 7.36 0.44 -0.54
N LEU A 185 8.32 0.03 0.29
CA LEU A 185 9.56 -0.61 -0.16
C LEU A 185 9.29 -1.93 -0.90
N GLY A 186 8.39 -2.76 -0.36
CA GLY A 186 7.91 -3.98 -1.04
C GLY A 186 7.29 -3.68 -2.40
N ASN A 187 6.50 -2.61 -2.51
CA ASN A 187 5.93 -2.16 -3.78
C ASN A 187 7.02 -1.65 -4.75
N CYS A 188 8.05 -0.96 -4.25
CA CYS A 188 9.19 -0.55 -5.08
C CYS A 188 9.87 -1.77 -5.73
N TYR A 189 10.16 -2.81 -4.97
CA TYR A 189 10.72 -4.05 -5.52
C TYR A 189 9.78 -4.78 -6.48
N TYR A 190 8.46 -4.79 -6.19
CA TYR A 190 7.49 -5.45 -7.05
C TYR A 190 7.36 -4.81 -8.43
N PHE A 191 7.34 -3.47 -8.48
CA PHE A 191 7.17 -2.70 -9.72
C PHE A 191 8.50 -2.28 -10.36
N GLY A 192 9.63 -2.40 -9.67
CA GLY A 192 10.93 -1.87 -10.13
C GLY A 192 11.00 -0.34 -10.04
N MET A 193 10.39 0.27 -9.01
CA MET A 193 10.40 1.72 -8.82
C MET A 193 11.63 2.17 -8.03
N GLY A 194 12.56 2.83 -8.69
CA GLY A 194 13.83 3.26 -8.08
C GLY A 194 14.79 2.11 -7.75
N THR A 195 14.50 0.90 -8.19
CA THR A 195 15.31 -0.30 -8.04
C THR A 195 14.98 -1.30 -9.16
N GLU A 196 15.75 -2.36 -9.31
CA GLU A 196 15.38 -3.49 -10.15
C GLU A 196 14.19 -4.25 -9.53
N LYS A 197 13.37 -4.85 -10.41
CA LYS A 197 12.25 -5.66 -9.98
C LYS A 197 12.76 -6.94 -9.29
N ASP A 198 12.31 -7.16 -8.05
CA ASP A 198 12.60 -8.37 -7.27
C ASP A 198 11.33 -8.80 -6.51
N THR A 199 10.66 -9.83 -7.03
CA THR A 199 9.43 -10.36 -6.43
C THR A 199 9.68 -10.99 -5.06
N ASN A 200 10.84 -11.61 -4.83
CA ASN A 200 11.16 -12.25 -3.56
C ASN A 200 11.39 -11.18 -2.47
N ALA A 201 12.15 -10.12 -2.81
CA ALA A 201 12.33 -8.97 -1.92
C ALA A 201 10.98 -8.28 -1.63
N ALA A 202 10.13 -8.14 -2.64
CA ALA A 202 8.79 -7.57 -2.47
C ALA A 202 7.95 -8.36 -1.46
N VAL A 203 7.89 -9.69 -1.60
CA VAL A 203 7.15 -10.56 -0.68
C VAL A 203 7.72 -10.48 0.73
N LYS A 204 9.05 -10.50 0.87
CA LYS A 204 9.71 -10.36 2.18
C LYS A 204 9.27 -9.08 2.88
N TRP A 205 9.37 -7.92 2.22
CA TRP A 205 9.02 -6.63 2.82
C TRP A 205 7.51 -6.48 3.09
N ARG A 206 6.65 -7.04 2.22
CA ARG A 206 5.21 -7.09 2.47
C ARG A 206 4.88 -7.95 3.69
N LYS A 207 5.56 -9.08 3.87
CA LYS A 207 5.41 -9.93 5.03
C LYS A 207 5.84 -9.20 6.31
N ASP A 208 7.02 -8.58 6.31
CA ASP A 208 7.50 -7.80 7.45
C ASP A 208 6.52 -6.67 7.81
N ALA A 209 5.96 -5.96 6.81
CA ALA A 209 4.94 -4.94 7.01
C ALA A 209 3.63 -5.51 7.59
N ALA A 210 3.20 -6.69 7.13
CA ALA A 210 2.00 -7.36 7.63
C ALA A 210 2.18 -7.80 9.11
N GLU A 211 3.34 -8.35 9.44
CA GLU A 211 3.72 -8.72 10.82
C GLU A 211 3.80 -7.48 11.72
N ALA A 212 4.21 -6.32 11.17
CA ALA A 212 4.17 -5.03 11.87
C ALA A 212 2.75 -4.43 11.96
N GLY A 213 1.72 -5.15 11.51
CA GLY A 213 0.31 -4.78 11.68
C GLY A 213 -0.29 -3.94 10.56
N ASN A 214 0.40 -3.74 9.44
CA ASN A 214 -0.13 -3.01 8.29
C ASN A 214 -1.20 -3.84 7.57
N ALA A 215 -2.45 -3.36 7.60
CA ALA A 215 -3.60 -4.07 7.05
C ALA A 215 -3.55 -4.22 5.52
N TYR A 216 -3.01 -3.22 4.80
CA TYR A 216 -2.83 -3.30 3.35
C TYR A 216 -1.76 -4.32 2.98
N ALA A 217 -0.69 -4.42 3.78
CA ALA A 217 0.32 -5.45 3.59
C ALA A 217 -0.24 -6.86 3.82
N MET A 218 -1.11 -7.03 4.83
CA MET A 218 -1.84 -8.27 5.03
C MET A 218 -2.68 -8.64 3.80
N ALA A 219 -3.46 -7.70 3.25
CA ALA A 219 -4.22 -7.93 2.03
C ALA A 219 -3.31 -8.32 0.86
N GLN A 220 -2.20 -7.60 0.64
CA GLN A 220 -1.25 -7.92 -0.43
C GLN A 220 -0.54 -9.26 -0.23
N MET A 221 -0.28 -9.70 1.01
CA MET A 221 0.21 -11.05 1.28
C MET A 221 -0.84 -12.10 0.95
N GLY A 222 -2.11 -11.83 1.25
CA GLY A 222 -3.23 -12.65 0.78
C GLY A 222 -3.22 -12.81 -0.74
N ASP A 223 -3.05 -11.72 -1.49
CA ASP A 223 -2.91 -11.74 -2.96
C ASP A 223 -1.71 -12.56 -3.42
N CYS A 224 -0.57 -12.44 -2.72
CA CYS A 224 0.63 -13.23 -3.04
C CYS A 224 0.34 -14.73 -2.95
N TYR A 225 -0.29 -15.21 -1.88
CA TYR A 225 -0.64 -16.63 -1.73
C TYR A 225 -1.79 -17.06 -2.63
N TYR A 226 -2.76 -16.19 -2.89
CA TYR A 226 -3.89 -16.49 -3.78
C TYR A 226 -3.44 -16.74 -5.22
N HIS A 227 -2.50 -15.92 -5.72
CA HIS A 227 -2.01 -15.99 -7.09
C HIS A 227 -0.69 -16.75 -7.25
N GLY A 228 0.03 -17.06 -6.16
CA GLY A 228 1.37 -17.65 -6.22
C GLY A 228 2.45 -16.65 -6.65
N LEU A 229 2.35 -15.39 -6.20
CA LEU A 229 3.29 -14.32 -6.57
C LEU A 229 4.50 -14.31 -5.63
N GLY A 230 5.62 -14.87 -6.06
CA GLY A 230 6.84 -14.98 -5.26
C GLY A 230 6.75 -15.96 -4.08
N VAL A 231 5.64 -16.69 -3.97
CA VAL A 231 5.38 -17.78 -3.03
C VAL A 231 4.59 -18.87 -3.75
N GLU A 232 4.59 -20.09 -3.23
CA GLU A 232 3.70 -21.14 -3.70
C GLU A 232 2.23 -20.74 -3.43
N LYS A 233 1.36 -21.01 -4.40
CA LYS A 233 -0.08 -20.75 -4.27
C LYS A 233 -0.66 -21.58 -3.11
N ASP A 234 -1.32 -20.90 -2.17
CA ASP A 234 -1.91 -21.50 -0.98
C ASP A 234 -3.14 -20.71 -0.55
N LEU A 235 -4.34 -21.24 -0.85
CA LEU A 235 -5.59 -20.55 -0.56
C LEU A 235 -5.88 -20.47 0.96
N ALA A 236 -5.42 -21.45 1.75
CA ALA A 236 -5.59 -21.41 3.20
C ALA A 236 -4.78 -20.25 3.80
N LYS A 237 -3.51 -20.11 3.38
CA LYS A 237 -2.69 -18.94 3.79
C LYS A 237 -3.24 -17.63 3.25
N ALA A 238 -3.79 -17.60 2.04
CA ALA A 238 -4.43 -16.40 1.53
C ALA A 238 -5.57 -15.96 2.47
N ILE A 239 -6.42 -16.89 2.92
CA ILE A 239 -7.49 -16.65 3.87
C ILE A 239 -6.94 -16.15 5.22
N GLU A 240 -5.88 -16.78 5.74
CA GLU A 240 -5.22 -16.37 7.00
C GLU A 240 -4.78 -14.90 6.95
N TYR A 241 -4.27 -14.44 5.80
CA TYR A 241 -3.85 -13.05 5.62
C TYR A 241 -5.01 -12.08 5.30
N TYR A 242 -6.00 -12.50 4.50
CA TYR A 242 -7.15 -11.65 4.20
C TYR A 242 -8.04 -11.42 5.42
N THR A 243 -8.18 -12.39 6.32
CA THR A 243 -9.07 -12.29 7.48
C THR A 243 -8.76 -11.07 8.35
N PRO A 244 -7.53 -10.88 8.89
CA PRO A 244 -7.23 -9.70 9.71
C PRO A 244 -7.27 -8.39 8.89
N ALA A 245 -7.01 -8.41 7.58
CA ALA A 245 -7.18 -7.26 6.72
C ALA A 245 -8.65 -6.86 6.56
N ALA A 246 -9.54 -7.86 6.39
CA ALA A 246 -10.99 -7.65 6.29
C ALA A 246 -11.60 -7.16 7.62
N GLU A 247 -11.12 -7.63 8.76
CA GLU A 247 -11.50 -7.12 10.08
C GLU A 247 -11.18 -5.63 10.24
N LYS A 248 -10.10 -5.17 9.59
CA LYS A 248 -9.73 -3.75 9.50
C LYS A 248 -10.40 -3.01 8.34
N ASN A 249 -11.45 -3.61 7.74
CA ASN A 249 -12.22 -3.06 6.64
C ASN A 249 -11.42 -2.76 5.37
N ILE A 250 -10.33 -3.51 5.10
CA ILE A 250 -9.66 -3.40 3.80
C ILE A 250 -10.56 -3.99 2.73
N THR A 251 -11.06 -3.13 1.87
CA THR A 251 -12.11 -3.43 0.89
C THR A 251 -11.73 -4.56 -0.07
N SER A 252 -10.45 -4.58 -0.54
CA SER A 252 -9.95 -5.67 -1.39
C SER A 252 -9.95 -7.02 -0.67
N ALA A 253 -9.57 -7.05 0.61
CA ALA A 253 -9.58 -8.28 1.40
C ALA A 253 -11.01 -8.78 1.68
N LEU A 254 -11.95 -7.87 1.97
CA LEU A 254 -13.38 -8.20 2.10
C LEU A 254 -13.92 -8.87 0.84
N TYR A 255 -13.61 -8.30 -0.33
CA TYR A 255 -14.04 -8.83 -1.61
C TYR A 255 -13.43 -10.20 -1.90
N GLN A 256 -12.12 -10.37 -1.73
CA GLN A 256 -11.44 -11.65 -1.99
C GLN A 256 -11.92 -12.76 -1.05
N LEU A 257 -12.08 -12.48 0.24
CA LEU A 257 -12.69 -13.42 1.17
C LEU A 257 -14.13 -13.77 0.77
N GLY A 258 -14.92 -12.80 0.34
CA GLY A 258 -16.28 -13.01 -0.14
C GLY A 258 -16.30 -13.99 -1.32
N ILE A 259 -15.39 -13.86 -2.28
CA ILE A 259 -15.26 -14.81 -3.40
C ILE A 259 -14.89 -16.22 -2.90
N LEU A 260 -13.95 -16.33 -1.96
CA LEU A 260 -13.50 -17.62 -1.43
C LEU A 260 -14.61 -18.35 -0.67
N TYR A 261 -15.33 -17.66 0.21
CA TYR A 261 -16.47 -18.25 0.94
C TYR A 261 -17.66 -18.57 0.03
N TYR A 262 -17.92 -17.73 -1.00
CA TYR A 262 -18.99 -18.02 -1.95
C TYR A 262 -18.74 -19.27 -2.77
N SER A 263 -17.47 -19.48 -3.18
CA SER A 263 -17.09 -20.62 -4.03
C SER A 263 -16.72 -21.87 -3.25
N GLY A 264 -16.44 -21.78 -1.95
CA GLY A 264 -15.91 -22.88 -1.16
C GLY A 264 -14.46 -23.25 -1.49
N ASN A 265 -13.71 -22.31 -2.10
CA ASN A 265 -12.31 -22.56 -2.49
C ASN A 265 -11.37 -22.31 -1.32
N GLY A 266 -10.74 -23.37 -0.79
CA GLY A 266 -9.82 -23.30 0.34
C GLY A 266 -10.48 -23.11 1.70
N VAL A 267 -11.81 -23.05 1.76
CA VAL A 267 -12.63 -22.90 2.96
C VAL A 267 -13.99 -23.56 2.72
N GLU A 268 -14.69 -23.96 3.77
CA GLU A 268 -16.09 -24.40 3.67
C GLU A 268 -16.97 -23.27 3.09
N GLN A 269 -17.83 -23.65 2.13
CA GLN A 269 -18.70 -22.68 1.47
C GLN A 269 -19.70 -22.08 2.47
N ASP A 270 -19.74 -20.75 2.55
CA ASP A 270 -20.71 -19.98 3.32
C ASP A 270 -21.19 -18.76 2.51
N GLN A 271 -22.29 -18.95 1.80
CA GLN A 271 -22.88 -17.92 0.94
C GLN A 271 -23.41 -16.73 1.76
N THR A 272 -23.92 -16.99 2.96
CA THR A 272 -24.45 -15.92 3.83
C THR A 272 -23.33 -15.00 4.31
N TYR A 273 -22.23 -15.61 4.75
CA TYR A 273 -21.04 -14.83 5.14
C TYR A 273 -20.39 -14.13 3.94
N ALA A 274 -20.34 -14.79 2.78
CA ALA A 274 -19.84 -14.18 1.54
C ALA A 274 -20.65 -12.93 1.15
N GLU A 275 -21.99 -12.99 1.21
CA GLU A 275 -22.83 -11.81 0.97
C GLU A 275 -22.56 -10.68 1.96
N LEU A 276 -22.37 -10.99 3.25
CA LEU A 276 -22.04 -9.98 4.25
C LEU A 276 -20.72 -9.29 3.92
N LEU A 277 -19.67 -10.05 3.55
CA LEU A 277 -18.37 -9.52 3.13
C LEU A 277 -18.49 -8.64 1.88
N MET A 278 -19.27 -9.09 0.88
CA MET A 278 -19.51 -8.33 -0.35
C MET A 278 -20.26 -7.03 -0.09
N ARG A 279 -21.24 -7.02 0.82
CA ARG A 279 -21.93 -5.78 1.22
C ARG A 279 -20.96 -4.80 1.85
N LYS A 280 -20.13 -5.25 2.80
CA LYS A 280 -19.12 -4.38 3.41
C LYS A 280 -18.12 -3.84 2.38
N ALA A 281 -17.71 -4.66 1.40
CA ALA A 281 -16.84 -4.21 0.33
C ALA A 281 -17.52 -3.18 -0.58
N SER A 282 -18.82 -3.37 -0.88
CA SER A 282 -19.63 -2.42 -1.65
C SER A 282 -19.82 -1.11 -0.91
N ASP A 283 -20.11 -1.17 0.41
CA ASP A 283 -20.23 0.02 1.29
C ASP A 283 -18.90 0.79 1.37
N GLY A 284 -17.77 0.07 1.25
CA GLY A 284 -16.42 0.63 1.08
C GLY A 284 -16.14 1.19 -0.32
N GLY A 285 -17.12 1.23 -1.22
CA GLY A 285 -17.02 1.82 -2.56
C GLY A 285 -16.54 0.87 -3.66
N MET A 286 -16.44 -0.44 -3.41
CA MET A 286 -16.02 -1.40 -4.45
C MET A 286 -17.17 -1.77 -5.37
N LYS A 287 -17.09 -1.31 -6.62
CA LYS A 287 -18.12 -1.55 -7.63
C LYS A 287 -18.26 -3.03 -7.97
N GLU A 288 -17.16 -3.76 -8.05
CA GLU A 288 -17.13 -5.19 -8.36
C GLU A 288 -17.93 -6.01 -7.34
N ALA A 289 -17.89 -5.59 -6.06
CA ALA A 289 -18.70 -6.21 -5.00
C ALA A 289 -20.18 -5.92 -5.18
N GLN A 290 -20.56 -4.71 -5.56
CA GLN A 290 -21.95 -4.37 -5.89
C GLN A 290 -22.45 -5.16 -7.12
N ASP A 291 -21.66 -5.21 -8.18
CA ASP A 291 -21.99 -5.97 -9.40
C ASP A 291 -22.15 -7.48 -9.09
N PHE A 292 -21.36 -8.01 -8.15
CA PHE A 292 -21.50 -9.38 -7.67
C PHE A 292 -22.83 -9.59 -6.93
N LEU A 293 -23.16 -8.72 -5.98
CA LEU A 293 -24.43 -8.79 -5.23
C LEU A 293 -25.65 -8.72 -6.15
N ASP A 294 -25.61 -7.90 -7.20
CA ASP A 294 -26.72 -7.76 -8.14
C ASP A 294 -26.89 -8.99 -9.05
N ARG A 295 -25.81 -9.76 -9.29
CA ARG A 295 -25.84 -11.01 -10.04
C ARG A 295 -26.43 -12.17 -9.24
N ILE A 296 -26.13 -12.28 -7.97
CA ILE A 296 -26.64 -13.38 -7.13
C ILE A 296 -28.10 -13.22 -6.70
N LYS A 297 -28.68 -12.01 -6.85
CA LYS A 297 -30.09 -11.74 -6.58
C LYS A 297 -31.02 -12.10 -7.74
N LYS A 298 -30.48 -12.40 -8.92
CA LYS A 298 -31.22 -12.80 -10.13
C LYS A 298 -31.37 -14.30 -10.22
#